data_604205059585905b7b9bdc1bcae42240
#
_entry.id   604205059585905b7b9bdc1bcae42240
#
_cell.length_a   1.000
_cell.length_b   1.000
_cell.length_c   1.000
_cell.angle_alpha   90.00
_cell.angle_beta   90.00
_cell.angle_gamma   90.00
#
_symmetry.space_group_name_H-M   'P 1'
#
loop_
_entity.id
_entity.type
_entity.pdbx_description
1 polymer ?
#
loop_
_entity_poly.entity_id
_entity_poly.type
_entity_poly.pdbx_seq_one_letter_code
_entity_poly.pdbx_strand_id
1 'polypeptide(L)'
;QIEQEGEYAAAALYQAVIDTHGEVEPYVTIKASEDRHIEALKRQLDRFEIEIPENPWTETAIAPTDLQQAAEAWAVGEVANVEMYDELLLQTDDPNLTRVLQNLRRASLESHLPLFEKAAENSGTLDPEEMASVKEARGEGAPEARAMRPQNRNEGRAGQRHQERPTQGQHSPDL
;
A
#
# COMPACT_ATOMS: atom_id res chain seq x y z
N GLN A 1 17.43 -15.36 5.52
CA GLN A 1 17.41 -14.91 4.10
C GLN A 1 16.21 -13.98 3.80
N ILE A 2 15.11 -14.14 4.52
CA ILE A 2 13.91 -13.29 4.41
C ILE A 2 14.18 -11.85 4.89
N GLU A 3 15.15 -11.62 5.75
CA GLU A 3 15.52 -10.31 6.31
C GLU A 3 16.19 -9.35 5.31
N GLN A 4 16.63 -9.84 4.15
CA GLN A 4 17.30 -9.02 3.14
C GLN A 4 16.34 -8.39 2.12
N GLU A 5 15.08 -8.81 2.09
CA GLU A 5 14.11 -8.49 1.04
C GLU A 5 12.87 -7.75 1.59
N GLY A 6 12.96 -7.14 2.78
CA GLY A 6 11.84 -6.42 3.39
C GLY A 6 11.78 -4.95 2.95
N GLU A 7 10.67 -4.31 3.26
CA GLU A 7 10.37 -2.90 2.96
C GLU A 7 11.51 -1.94 3.40
N TYR A 8 12.18 -2.21 4.52
CA TYR A 8 13.32 -1.41 4.99
C TYR A 8 14.53 -1.51 4.05
N ALA A 9 14.85 -2.72 3.58
CA ALA A 9 15.96 -2.93 2.66
C ALA A 9 15.67 -2.28 1.31
N ALA A 10 14.46 -2.46 0.78
CA ALA A 10 14.01 -1.85 -0.47
C ALA A 10 14.10 -0.32 -0.42
N ALA A 11 13.49 0.31 0.60
CA ALA A 11 13.52 1.76 0.76
C ALA A 11 14.95 2.31 0.89
N ALA A 12 15.83 1.62 1.62
CA ALA A 12 17.23 2.03 1.77
C ALA A 12 18.04 1.90 0.48
N LEU A 13 17.85 0.80 -0.28
CA LEU A 13 18.51 0.59 -1.56
C LEU A 13 18.06 1.62 -2.61
N TYR A 14 16.76 1.93 -2.69
CA TYR A 14 16.27 2.96 -3.62
C TYR A 14 16.75 4.35 -3.21
N GLN A 15 16.87 4.64 -1.91
CA GLN A 15 17.51 5.87 -1.45
C GLN A 15 18.98 5.95 -1.89
N ALA A 16 19.73 4.87 -1.75
CA ALA A 16 21.13 4.83 -2.21
C ALA A 16 21.25 5.05 -3.72
N VAL A 17 20.31 4.53 -4.53
CA VAL A 17 20.24 4.81 -5.98
C VAL A 17 20.01 6.30 -6.21
N ILE A 18 19.05 6.91 -5.54
CA ILE A 18 18.73 8.32 -5.67
C ILE A 18 19.93 9.20 -5.28
N ASP A 19 20.61 8.86 -4.20
CA ASP A 19 21.79 9.60 -3.72
C ASP A 19 22.98 9.50 -4.68
N THR A 20 23.10 8.38 -5.40
CA THR A 20 24.23 8.11 -6.30
C THR A 20 23.95 8.58 -7.73
N HIS A 21 22.76 8.35 -8.23
CA HIS A 21 22.39 8.56 -9.64
C HIS A 21 21.46 9.76 -9.86
N GLY A 22 21.01 10.42 -8.76
CA GLY A 22 20.03 11.50 -8.79
C GLY A 22 18.58 10.99 -8.74
N GLU A 23 17.62 11.91 -8.83
CA GLU A 23 16.18 11.60 -8.79
C GLU A 23 15.73 10.92 -10.10
N VAL A 24 16.09 9.66 -10.27
CA VAL A 24 15.75 8.85 -11.45
C VAL A 24 14.55 7.96 -11.17
N GLU A 25 13.68 7.82 -12.17
CA GLU A 25 12.53 6.91 -12.10
C GLU A 25 12.93 5.50 -12.59
N PRO A 26 12.32 4.43 -12.06
CA PRO A 26 11.15 4.41 -11.15
C PRO A 26 11.48 4.51 -9.66
N TYR A 27 12.75 4.66 -9.26
CA TYR A 27 13.21 4.56 -7.87
C TYR A 27 12.58 5.59 -6.96
N VAL A 28 12.42 6.85 -7.41
CA VAL A 28 11.76 7.91 -6.64
C VAL A 28 10.31 7.56 -6.34
N THR A 29 9.57 7.11 -7.35
CA THR A 29 8.17 6.74 -7.22
C THR A 29 8.00 5.52 -6.32
N ILE A 30 8.81 4.48 -6.51
CA ILE A 30 8.71 3.23 -5.74
C ILE A 30 9.16 3.46 -4.30
N LYS A 31 10.29 4.16 -4.07
CA LYS A 31 10.72 4.51 -2.71
C LYS A 31 9.64 5.23 -1.92
N ALA A 32 8.98 6.21 -2.52
CA ALA A 32 7.87 6.89 -1.87
C ALA A 32 6.68 5.97 -1.57
N SER A 33 6.54 4.84 -2.28
CA SER A 33 5.58 3.79 -1.97
C SER A 33 6.04 2.95 -0.78
N GLU A 34 7.31 2.52 -0.77
CA GLU A 34 7.88 1.73 0.33
C GLU A 34 7.84 2.49 1.66
N ASP A 35 8.13 3.79 1.66
CA ASP A 35 7.99 4.61 2.87
C ASP A 35 6.56 4.55 3.44
N ARG A 36 5.53 4.56 2.58
CA ARG A 36 4.12 4.41 3.01
C ARG A 36 3.81 3.00 3.50
N HIS A 37 4.40 1.97 2.90
CA HIS A 37 4.28 0.57 3.31
C HIS A 37 4.86 0.37 4.71
N ILE A 38 6.09 0.85 4.93
CA ILE A 38 6.75 0.84 6.24
C ILE A 38 5.86 1.48 7.31
N GLU A 39 5.34 2.67 7.03
CA GLU A 39 4.46 3.36 7.99
C GLU A 39 3.12 2.63 8.20
N ALA A 40 2.60 1.93 7.19
CA ALA A 40 1.40 1.11 7.36
C ALA A 40 1.67 -0.12 8.24
N LEU A 41 2.82 -0.78 8.06
CA LEU A 41 3.24 -1.92 8.88
C LEU A 41 3.55 -1.50 10.33
N LYS A 42 4.27 -0.39 10.53
CA LYS A 42 4.52 0.17 11.87
C LYS A 42 3.23 0.40 12.66
N ARG A 43 2.21 0.97 12.01
CA ARG A 43 0.89 1.15 12.65
C ARG A 43 0.22 -0.17 13.03
N GLN A 44 0.47 -1.27 12.30
CA GLN A 44 -0.05 -2.59 12.70
C GLN A 44 0.72 -3.15 13.89
N LEU A 45 2.06 -3.04 13.90
CA LEU A 45 2.88 -3.46 15.02
C LEU A 45 2.48 -2.71 16.31
N ASP A 46 2.35 -1.39 16.24
CA ASP A 46 1.90 -0.54 17.36
C ASP A 46 0.52 -0.97 17.87
N ARG A 47 -0.43 -1.24 16.97
CA ARG A 47 -1.77 -1.73 17.33
C ARG A 47 -1.76 -3.09 18.04
N PHE A 48 -0.79 -3.93 17.73
CA PHE A 48 -0.58 -5.22 18.40
C PHE A 48 0.34 -5.14 19.62
N GLU A 49 0.78 -3.93 19.98
CA GLU A 49 1.74 -3.69 21.06
C GLU A 49 3.07 -4.45 20.86
N ILE A 50 3.47 -4.60 19.59
CA ILE A 50 4.74 -5.22 19.19
C ILE A 50 5.77 -4.10 18.97
N GLU A 51 6.94 -4.27 19.55
CA GLU A 51 8.05 -3.34 19.37
C GLU A 51 8.42 -3.21 17.89
N ILE A 52 8.51 -1.94 17.43
CA ILE A 52 8.90 -1.64 16.06
C ILE A 52 10.41 -1.84 15.93
N PRO A 53 10.88 -2.75 15.05
CA PRO A 53 12.31 -2.97 14.88
C PRO A 53 13.00 -1.75 14.28
N GLU A 54 14.23 -1.50 14.70
CA GLU A 54 15.07 -0.50 14.06
C GLU A 54 15.38 -0.92 12.60
N ASN A 55 15.55 0.08 11.72
CA ASN A 55 15.96 -0.18 10.35
C ASN A 55 17.47 -0.43 10.28
N PRO A 56 17.94 -1.66 10.02
CA PRO A 56 19.36 -1.98 9.99
C PRO A 56 20.07 -1.48 8.71
N TRP A 57 19.32 -1.01 7.72
CA TRP A 57 19.81 -0.69 6.38
C TRP A 57 20.15 0.79 6.17
N THR A 58 19.81 1.66 7.12
CA THR A 58 19.91 3.12 6.97
C THR A 58 21.32 3.61 6.59
N GLU A 59 22.36 2.90 7.02
CA GLU A 59 23.76 3.30 6.78
C GLU A 59 24.56 2.26 5.97
N THR A 60 23.92 1.15 5.56
CA THR A 60 24.62 0.01 4.94
C THR A 60 24.22 -0.25 3.51
N ALA A 61 23.16 0.37 3.01
CA ALA A 61 22.71 0.20 1.65
C ALA A 61 23.68 0.88 0.67
N ILE A 62 24.12 0.12 -0.33
CA ILE A 62 25.03 0.59 -1.39
C ILE A 62 24.29 0.52 -2.71
N ALA A 63 24.27 1.63 -3.46
CA ALA A 63 23.67 1.66 -4.78
C ALA A 63 24.36 0.68 -5.73
N PRO A 64 23.59 -0.10 -6.52
CA PRO A 64 24.17 -0.91 -7.58
C PRO A 64 24.80 -0.01 -8.65
N THR A 65 25.88 -0.47 -9.25
CA THR A 65 26.56 0.24 -10.35
C THR A 65 25.89 0.02 -11.70
N ASP A 66 25.17 -1.07 -11.86
CA ASP A 66 24.40 -1.43 -13.06
C ASP A 66 22.89 -1.41 -12.72
N LEU A 67 22.23 -0.33 -13.12
CA LEU A 67 20.80 -0.14 -12.83
C LEU A 67 19.91 -1.08 -13.66
N GLN A 68 20.37 -1.55 -14.83
CA GLN A 68 19.60 -2.52 -15.61
C GLN A 68 19.56 -3.87 -14.90
N GLN A 69 20.71 -4.40 -14.50
CA GLN A 69 20.76 -5.64 -13.72
C GLN A 69 20.03 -5.52 -12.38
N ALA A 70 20.10 -4.35 -11.77
CA ALA A 70 19.37 -4.07 -10.53
C ALA A 70 17.87 -4.10 -10.76
N ALA A 71 17.36 -3.47 -11.82
CA ALA A 71 15.92 -3.50 -12.14
C ALA A 71 15.44 -4.93 -12.42
N GLU A 72 16.22 -5.75 -13.14
CA GLU A 72 15.93 -7.19 -13.34
C GLU A 72 15.84 -7.94 -12.01
N ALA A 73 16.79 -7.72 -11.11
CA ALA A 73 16.80 -8.36 -9.80
C ALA A 73 15.62 -7.90 -8.92
N TRP A 74 15.26 -6.62 -8.95
CA TRP A 74 14.13 -6.09 -8.19
C TRP A 74 12.78 -6.55 -8.76
N ALA A 75 12.66 -6.71 -10.07
CA ALA A 75 11.45 -7.35 -10.65
C ALA A 75 11.25 -8.77 -10.08
N VAL A 76 12.33 -9.55 -9.96
CA VAL A 76 12.27 -10.88 -9.30
C VAL A 76 11.92 -10.74 -7.81
N GLY A 77 12.47 -9.74 -7.11
CA GLY A 77 12.14 -9.45 -5.72
C GLY A 77 10.66 -9.10 -5.51
N GLU A 78 10.04 -8.35 -6.42
CA GLU A 78 8.61 -8.04 -6.32
C GLU A 78 7.73 -9.28 -6.48
N VAL A 79 8.12 -10.25 -7.30
CA VAL A 79 7.43 -11.54 -7.37
C VAL A 79 7.54 -12.28 -6.03
N ALA A 80 8.73 -12.31 -5.43
CA ALA A 80 8.93 -12.93 -4.11
C ALA A 80 8.13 -12.22 -3.01
N ASN A 81 8.01 -10.87 -3.06
CA ASN A 81 7.16 -10.11 -2.16
C ASN A 81 5.69 -10.51 -2.28
N VAL A 82 5.17 -10.70 -3.50
CA VAL A 82 3.80 -11.16 -3.72
C VAL A 82 3.57 -12.52 -3.07
N GLU A 83 4.48 -13.48 -3.25
CA GLU A 83 4.40 -14.82 -2.64
C GLU A 83 4.44 -14.73 -1.11
N MET A 84 5.33 -13.91 -0.55
CA MET A 84 5.43 -13.68 0.89
C MET A 84 4.13 -13.10 1.46
N TYR A 85 3.53 -12.09 0.80
CA TYR A 85 2.26 -11.52 1.25
C TYR A 85 1.11 -12.51 1.13
N ASP A 86 1.09 -13.38 0.13
CA ASP A 86 0.10 -14.45 0.01
C ASP A 86 0.20 -15.44 1.19
N GLU A 87 1.42 -15.80 1.60
CA GLU A 87 1.65 -16.65 2.78
C GLU A 87 1.21 -15.97 4.08
N LEU A 88 1.52 -14.68 4.26
CA LEU A 88 1.11 -13.92 5.44
C LEU A 88 -0.42 -13.75 5.53
N LEU A 89 -1.09 -13.58 4.40
CA LEU A 89 -2.56 -13.50 4.32
C LEU A 89 -3.24 -14.79 4.76
N LEU A 90 -2.60 -15.94 4.59
CA LEU A 90 -3.10 -17.23 5.09
C LEU A 90 -2.95 -17.37 6.62
N GLN A 91 -2.12 -16.56 7.26
CA GLN A 91 -1.78 -16.65 8.67
C GLN A 91 -2.53 -15.63 9.55
N THR A 92 -3.35 -14.75 8.97
CA THR A 92 -4.07 -13.73 9.72
C THR A 92 -5.56 -13.71 9.44
N ASP A 93 -6.36 -13.59 10.51
CA ASP A 93 -7.79 -13.34 10.46
C ASP A 93 -8.13 -11.87 10.83
N ASP A 94 -7.13 -11.06 11.17
CA ASP A 94 -7.36 -9.65 11.51
C ASP A 94 -7.70 -8.82 10.26
N PRO A 95 -8.88 -8.18 10.21
CA PRO A 95 -9.34 -7.50 9.00
C PRO A 95 -8.53 -6.25 8.64
N ASN A 96 -7.86 -5.61 9.60
CA ASN A 96 -7.04 -4.43 9.34
C ASN A 96 -5.68 -4.84 8.78
N LEU A 97 -5.05 -5.86 9.39
CA LEU A 97 -3.80 -6.42 8.89
C LEU A 97 -4.00 -7.02 7.49
N THR A 98 -5.07 -7.81 7.30
CA THR A 98 -5.45 -8.35 5.98
C THR A 98 -5.52 -7.25 4.92
N ARG A 99 -6.17 -6.13 5.23
CA ARG A 99 -6.27 -4.99 4.28
C ARG A 99 -4.91 -4.38 3.98
N VAL A 100 -4.05 -4.23 4.97
CA VAL A 100 -2.68 -3.71 4.78
C VAL A 100 -1.91 -4.66 3.87
N LEU A 101 -1.81 -5.94 4.20
CA LEU A 101 -1.09 -6.94 3.42
C LEU A 101 -1.60 -7.03 1.96
N GLN A 102 -2.93 -6.99 1.75
CA GLN A 102 -3.52 -6.95 0.41
C GLN A 102 -3.11 -5.69 -0.38
N ASN A 103 -2.97 -4.54 0.28
CA ASN A 103 -2.53 -3.32 -0.38
C ASN A 103 -1.05 -3.39 -0.75
N LEU A 104 -0.19 -3.91 0.12
CA LEU A 104 1.23 -4.10 -0.15
C LEU A 104 1.42 -5.08 -1.31
N ARG A 105 0.80 -6.27 -1.23
CA ARG A 105 0.79 -7.25 -2.30
C ARG A 105 0.39 -6.66 -3.65
N ARG A 106 -0.68 -5.88 -3.66
CA ARG A 106 -1.16 -5.23 -4.88
C ARG A 106 -0.17 -4.19 -5.41
N ALA A 107 0.49 -3.43 -4.53
CA ALA A 107 1.51 -2.48 -4.94
C ALA A 107 2.69 -3.19 -5.62
N SER A 108 3.20 -4.28 -5.04
CA SER A 108 4.24 -5.11 -5.65
C SER A 108 3.81 -5.64 -7.01
N LEU A 109 2.65 -6.29 -7.10
CA LEU A 109 2.19 -6.95 -8.32
C LEU A 109 1.80 -5.97 -9.44
N GLU A 110 1.02 -4.93 -9.10
CA GLU A 110 0.38 -4.06 -10.08
C GLU A 110 1.14 -2.73 -10.29
N SER A 111 2.12 -2.42 -9.45
CA SER A 111 2.86 -1.16 -9.52
C SER A 111 4.35 -1.33 -9.69
N HIS A 112 5.00 -1.97 -8.72
CA HIS A 112 6.45 -2.00 -8.68
C HIS A 112 7.00 -2.95 -9.75
N LEU A 113 6.46 -4.17 -9.82
CA LEU A 113 6.89 -5.17 -10.82
C LEU A 113 6.85 -4.64 -12.26
N PRO A 114 5.74 -4.08 -12.79
CA PRO A 114 5.72 -3.55 -14.16
C PRO A 114 6.69 -2.39 -14.39
N LEU A 115 6.94 -1.57 -13.36
CA LEU A 115 7.90 -0.47 -13.45
C LEU A 115 9.35 -0.99 -13.53
N PHE A 116 9.70 -2.01 -12.74
CA PHE A 116 11.03 -2.62 -12.80
C PHE A 116 11.25 -3.43 -14.07
N GLU A 117 10.25 -4.18 -14.54
CA GLU A 117 10.32 -4.87 -15.83
C GLU A 117 10.58 -3.88 -16.96
N LYS A 118 9.86 -2.74 -16.97
CA LYS A 118 10.06 -1.70 -17.98
C LYS A 118 11.40 -1.00 -17.83
N ALA A 119 11.87 -0.73 -16.62
CA ALA A 119 13.20 -0.17 -16.38
C ALA A 119 14.32 -1.10 -16.84
N ALA A 120 14.18 -2.42 -16.61
CA ALA A 120 15.13 -3.41 -17.10
C ALA A 120 15.28 -3.40 -18.63
N GLU A 121 14.20 -3.14 -19.37
CA GLU A 121 14.22 -2.96 -20.82
C GLU A 121 14.91 -1.64 -21.26
N ASN A 122 14.98 -0.64 -20.37
CA ASN A 122 15.43 0.74 -20.66
C ASN A 122 16.68 1.15 -19.87
N SER A 123 17.67 0.28 -19.79
CA SER A 123 18.95 0.54 -19.11
C SER A 123 18.80 0.90 -17.61
N GLY A 124 17.72 0.43 -16.98
CA GLY A 124 17.48 0.52 -15.54
C GLY A 124 16.78 1.79 -15.08
N THR A 125 16.38 2.69 -15.99
CA THR A 125 15.64 3.91 -15.65
C THR A 125 14.46 4.12 -16.59
N LEU A 126 13.53 4.99 -16.21
CA LEU A 126 12.35 5.34 -17.01
C LEU A 126 12.28 6.86 -17.18
N ASP A 127 11.94 7.30 -18.38
CA ASP A 127 11.57 8.68 -18.62
C ASP A 127 10.08 8.95 -18.25
N PRO A 128 9.62 10.22 -18.25
CA PRO A 128 8.24 10.55 -17.90
C PRO A 128 7.18 9.93 -18.82
N GLU A 129 7.49 9.69 -20.11
CA GLU A 129 6.58 9.09 -21.09
C GLU A 129 6.44 7.60 -20.82
N GLU A 130 7.53 6.91 -20.54
CA GLU A 130 7.55 5.50 -20.16
C GLU A 130 6.83 5.27 -18.83
N MET A 131 7.06 6.12 -17.83
CA MET A 131 6.31 6.10 -16.57
C MET A 131 4.80 6.28 -16.79
N ALA A 132 4.41 7.19 -17.67
CA ALA A 132 2.98 7.40 -18.00
C ALA A 132 2.40 6.16 -18.70
N SER A 133 3.12 5.58 -19.67
CA SER A 133 2.70 4.39 -20.39
C SER A 133 2.41 3.20 -19.46
N VAL A 134 3.32 2.93 -18.51
CA VAL A 134 3.10 1.85 -17.50
C VAL A 134 1.88 2.15 -16.62
N LYS A 135 1.67 3.42 -16.22
CA LYS A 135 0.51 3.83 -15.42
C LYS A 135 -0.81 3.69 -16.19
N GLU A 136 -0.83 4.02 -17.48
CA GLU A 136 -2.01 3.89 -18.35
C GLU A 136 -2.39 2.42 -18.57
N ALA A 137 -1.41 1.55 -18.85
CA ALA A 137 -1.63 0.11 -19.01
C ALA A 137 -2.27 -0.52 -17.76
N ARG A 138 -1.92 -0.03 -16.57
CA ARG A 138 -2.55 -0.42 -15.30
C ARG A 138 -3.99 0.11 -15.15
N GLY A 139 -4.27 1.30 -15.69
CA GLY A 139 -5.61 1.91 -15.68
C GLY A 139 -6.59 1.19 -16.61
N GLU A 140 -6.12 0.67 -17.73
CA GLU A 140 -6.92 -0.10 -18.67
C GLU A 140 -7.28 -1.51 -18.16
N GLY A 141 -6.44 -2.08 -17.27
CA GLY A 141 -6.73 -3.34 -16.57
C GLY A 141 -7.72 -3.21 -15.40
N ALA A 142 -8.17 -2.01 -15.04
CA ALA A 142 -8.98 -1.74 -13.87
C ALA A 142 -10.48 -1.43 -14.09
N PRO A 143 -11.14 -1.68 -15.24
CA PRO A 143 -12.58 -1.43 -15.35
C PRO A 143 -13.41 -2.35 -14.44
N GLU A 144 -12.96 -3.56 -14.15
CA GLU A 144 -13.73 -4.51 -13.33
C GLU A 144 -13.65 -4.24 -11.83
N ALA A 145 -12.53 -3.76 -11.31
CA ALA A 145 -12.37 -3.42 -9.89
C ALA A 145 -13.22 -2.19 -9.48
N ARG A 146 -13.55 -1.31 -10.44
CA ARG A 146 -14.38 -0.13 -10.20
C ARG A 146 -15.87 -0.46 -10.15
N ALA A 147 -16.29 -1.57 -10.77
CA ALA A 147 -17.69 -2.02 -10.80
C ALA A 147 -18.13 -2.72 -9.50
N MET A 148 -17.20 -3.17 -8.65
CA MET A 148 -17.48 -3.84 -7.38
C MET A 148 -17.50 -2.94 -6.16
N ARG A 149 -17.49 -1.62 -6.33
CA ARG A 149 -17.71 -0.72 -5.20
C ARG A 149 -19.20 -0.71 -4.87
N PRO A 150 -19.65 -1.26 -3.72
CA PRO A 150 -21.06 -1.18 -3.35
C PRO A 150 -21.40 0.30 -3.20
N GLN A 151 -22.32 0.77 -4.04
CA GLN A 151 -22.94 2.07 -3.86
C GLN A 151 -23.81 1.98 -2.62
N ASN A 152 -23.25 2.34 -1.47
CA ASN A 152 -24.02 2.54 -0.24
C ASN A 152 -24.83 3.82 -0.44
N ARG A 153 -25.96 3.71 -1.16
CA ARG A 153 -27.00 4.73 -1.20
C ARG A 153 -27.62 4.77 0.17
N ASN A 154 -27.18 5.72 0.92
CA ASN A 154 -27.89 6.19 2.10
C ASN A 154 -29.13 6.95 1.60
N GLU A 155 -30.18 6.19 1.23
CA GLU A 155 -31.48 6.77 0.93
C GLU A 155 -32.14 7.18 2.23
N GLY A 156 -32.43 8.44 2.27
CA GLY A 156 -32.94 9.23 3.36
C GLY A 156 -34.08 8.58 4.17
N ARG A 157 -33.91 8.63 5.44
CA ARG A 157 -35.00 8.57 6.40
C ARG A 157 -35.54 9.98 6.59
N ALA A 158 -36.35 10.40 5.63
CA ALA A 158 -37.19 11.60 5.77
C ALA A 158 -38.44 11.24 6.60
N GLY A 159 -38.60 11.90 7.69
CA GLY A 159 -39.83 12.43 8.24
C GLY A 159 -41.02 11.53 8.46
N GLN A 160 -41.29 11.20 9.74
CA GLN A 160 -42.67 11.30 10.23
C GLN A 160 -42.62 11.84 11.66
N ARG A 161 -42.92 13.14 11.73
CA ARG A 161 -43.38 13.78 12.95
C ARG A 161 -44.83 13.35 13.15
N HIS A 162 -45.14 12.65 14.22
CA HIS A 162 -46.47 12.65 14.78
C HIS A 162 -46.48 13.57 16.00
N GLN A 163 -47.16 14.71 15.83
CA GLN A 163 -47.70 15.52 16.90
C GLN A 163 -48.90 14.77 17.47
N GLU A 164 -48.91 14.55 18.74
CA GLU A 164 -50.14 14.57 19.54
C GLU A 164 -49.84 15.08 20.96
N ARG A 165 -50.49 16.18 21.28
CA ARG A 165 -50.67 16.86 22.54
C ARG A 165 -52.18 16.74 22.85
N PRO A 166 -52.65 17.10 24.03
CA PRO A 166 -52.52 16.60 25.39
C PRO A 166 -53.87 16.26 25.97
N THR A 167 -53.97 15.55 27.09
CA THR A 167 -55.13 15.68 27.98
C THR A 167 -54.69 15.72 29.43
N GLN A 168 -55.23 16.73 30.11
CA GLN A 168 -55.23 17.03 31.54
C GLN A 168 -56.06 16.02 32.32
N GLY A 169 -55.75 15.86 33.60
CA GLY A 169 -56.61 15.21 34.59
C GLY A 169 -55.85 15.08 35.89
N GLN A 170 -55.80 16.11 36.64
CA GLN A 170 -56.22 16.33 38.03
C GLN A 170 -56.57 15.06 38.85
N HIS A 171 -55.89 14.84 39.97
CA HIS A 171 -56.42 14.88 41.35
C HIS A 171 -55.35 14.47 42.37
N SER A 172 -55.06 15.34 43.29
CA SER A 172 -54.67 15.03 44.67
C SER A 172 -55.98 14.68 45.46
N PRO A 173 -55.99 14.33 46.73
CA PRO A 173 -54.92 14.18 47.74
C PRO A 173 -55.11 12.93 48.69
N ASP A 174 -54.32 12.96 49.81
CA ASP A 174 -54.48 12.31 51.10
C ASP A 174 -53.99 10.82 51.24
N LEU A 175 -53.00 10.61 51.98
CA LEU A 175 -52.73 10.51 53.45
C LEU A 175 -51.23 10.23 53.69
#